data_515ef607554792b3855e47611bc7490c
#
_entry.id   515ef607554792b3855e47611bc7490c
#
_cell.length_a   1.000
_cell.length_b   1.000
_cell.length_c   1.000
_cell.angle_alpha   90.00
_cell.angle_beta   90.00
_cell.angle_gamma   90.00
#
_symmetry.space_group_name_H-M   'P 1'
#
loop_
_entity.id
_entity.type
_entity.pdbx_description
1 polymer ?
#
loop_
_entity_poly.entity_id
_entity_poly.type
_entity_poly.pdbx_seq_one_letter_code
_entity_poly.pdbx_strand_id
1 'polypeptide(L)'
;MFQELVHKADLGNGYYQNPILDGDYADPAVFREGENYYLTVSTGEYRPGLSIFQSCDLVNWKLLCHPLHGFTGSAWAPDILEFEGKYYIYFCSNYTFGYQ
;
A
#
# COMPACT_ATOMS: atom_id res chain seq x y z
N MET A 1 25.67 -5.30 -11.58
CA MET A 1 24.61 -4.59 -12.27
C MET A 1 23.63 -3.98 -11.28
N PHE A 2 22.99 -2.92 -11.68
CA PHE A 2 22.02 -2.23 -10.85
C PHE A 2 20.90 -3.15 -10.38
N GLN A 3 20.41 -4.01 -11.24
CA GLN A 3 19.34 -4.93 -10.92
C GLN A 3 19.67 -5.90 -9.79
N GLU A 4 20.95 -6.20 -9.59
CA GLU A 4 21.38 -7.11 -8.53
C GLU A 4 21.21 -6.50 -7.15
N LEU A 5 21.04 -5.18 -7.09
CA LEU A 5 20.87 -4.47 -5.82
C LEU A 5 19.40 -4.34 -5.43
N VAL A 6 18.49 -4.73 -6.31
CA VAL A 6 17.06 -4.60 -6.07
C VAL A 6 16.54 -5.88 -5.41
N HIS A 7 15.87 -5.71 -4.27
CA HIS A 7 15.28 -6.84 -3.57
C HIS A 7 14.19 -7.48 -4.42
N LYS A 8 14.16 -8.78 -4.44
CA LYS A 8 13.17 -9.53 -5.20
C LYS A 8 12.55 -10.58 -4.29
N ALA A 9 11.28 -10.36 -3.94
CA ALA A 9 10.61 -11.25 -3.01
C ALA A 9 10.28 -12.61 -3.64
N ASP A 10 9.83 -12.62 -4.88
CA ASP A 10 9.49 -13.86 -5.57
C ASP A 10 10.76 -14.55 -6.06
N LEU A 11 10.99 -15.76 -5.58
CA LEU A 11 12.18 -16.53 -5.95
C LEU A 11 11.98 -17.34 -7.23
N GLY A 12 10.76 -17.37 -7.79
CA GLY A 12 10.49 -18.03 -9.04
C GLY A 12 10.35 -19.55 -8.96
N ASN A 13 10.38 -20.10 -7.76
CA ASN A 13 10.32 -21.55 -7.56
C ASN A 13 9.21 -21.97 -6.60
N GLY A 14 8.20 -21.11 -6.42
CA GLY A 14 7.12 -21.37 -5.48
C GLY A 14 7.39 -20.88 -4.09
N TYR A 15 8.55 -20.26 -3.86
CA TYR A 15 8.94 -19.69 -2.58
C TYR A 15 9.14 -18.18 -2.71
N TYR A 16 9.06 -17.49 -1.60
CA TYR A 16 9.33 -16.05 -1.54
C TYR A 16 10.15 -15.75 -0.32
N GLN A 17 10.76 -14.56 -0.29
CA GLN A 17 11.50 -14.08 0.87
C GLN A 17 11.05 -12.68 1.24
N ASN A 18 10.97 -12.45 2.54
CA ASN A 18 10.63 -11.14 3.07
C ASN A 18 11.82 -10.16 2.97
N PRO A 19 11.54 -8.87 2.90
CA PRO A 19 10.21 -8.29 2.84
C PRO A 19 9.58 -8.45 1.46
N ILE A 20 8.26 -8.54 1.41
CA ILE A 20 7.54 -8.62 0.14
C ILE A 20 7.65 -7.31 -0.62
N LEU A 21 7.51 -6.19 0.10
CA LEU A 21 7.76 -4.85 -0.43
C LEU A 21 8.90 -4.25 0.38
N ASP A 22 9.97 -3.87 -0.31
CA ASP A 22 11.15 -3.30 0.33
C ASP A 22 11.00 -1.79 0.41
N GLY A 23 11.03 -1.24 1.62
CA GLY A 23 10.89 0.17 1.88
C GLY A 23 10.04 0.45 3.12
N ASP A 24 9.62 1.70 3.26
CA ASP A 24 8.79 2.15 4.37
C ASP A 24 7.32 1.92 4.06
N TYR A 25 6.84 0.72 4.34
CA TYR A 25 5.45 0.34 4.11
C TYR A 25 4.83 -0.10 5.44
N ALA A 26 4.45 0.89 6.24
CA ALA A 26 3.92 0.63 7.58
C ALA A 26 2.40 0.47 7.54
N ASP A 27 1.87 -0.19 8.57
CA ASP A 27 0.43 -0.32 8.82
C ASP A 27 -0.33 -0.83 7.59
N PRO A 28 0.06 -1.96 7.02
CA PRO A 28 -0.62 -2.46 5.82
C PRO A 28 -2.02 -2.96 6.11
N ALA A 29 -2.92 -2.70 5.19
CA ALA A 29 -4.27 -3.26 5.21
C ALA A 29 -4.56 -3.89 3.86
N VAL A 30 -5.06 -5.11 3.87
CA VAL A 30 -5.29 -5.89 2.66
C VAL A 30 -6.77 -6.23 2.53
N PHE A 31 -7.30 -6.07 1.33
CA PHE A 31 -8.65 -6.43 0.99
C PHE A 31 -8.64 -7.37 -0.21
N ARG A 32 -9.46 -8.41 -0.15
CA ARG A 32 -9.55 -9.38 -1.24
C ARG A 32 -10.87 -9.23 -1.97
N GLU A 33 -10.80 -9.22 -3.30
CA GLU A 33 -11.98 -9.27 -4.14
C GLU A 33 -11.73 -10.29 -5.27
N GLY A 34 -12.44 -11.42 -5.20
CA GLY A 34 -12.22 -12.47 -6.17
C GLY A 34 -10.81 -13.02 -6.09
N GLU A 35 -10.09 -12.94 -7.19
CA GLU A 35 -8.70 -13.39 -7.26
C GLU A 35 -7.70 -12.27 -7.07
N ASN A 36 -8.19 -11.07 -6.76
CA ASN A 36 -7.33 -9.91 -6.59
C ASN A 36 -7.24 -9.51 -5.12
N TYR A 37 -6.05 -9.05 -4.75
CA TYR A 37 -5.78 -8.48 -3.43
C TYR A 37 -5.38 -7.04 -3.62
N TYR A 38 -5.85 -6.18 -2.75
CA TYR A 38 -5.51 -4.77 -2.76
C TYR A 38 -4.90 -4.42 -1.43
N LEU A 39 -3.79 -3.70 -1.48
CA LEU A 39 -3.02 -3.32 -0.31
C LEU A 39 -2.94 -1.81 -0.23
N THR A 40 -3.18 -1.27 0.95
CA THR A 40 -2.90 0.12 1.22
C THR A 40 -1.99 0.21 2.44
N VAL A 41 -1.17 1.25 2.48
CA VAL A 41 -0.15 1.41 3.52
C VAL A 41 -0.10 2.85 3.98
N SER A 42 0.44 3.02 5.18
CA SER A 42 0.72 4.33 5.74
C SER A 42 1.87 4.97 4.98
N THR A 43 1.69 6.22 4.55
CA THR A 43 2.74 6.94 3.83
C THR A 43 3.36 8.05 4.67
N GLY A 44 2.84 8.26 5.90
CA GLY A 44 3.34 9.33 6.74
C GLY A 44 3.23 10.67 6.04
N GLU A 45 4.36 11.34 5.91
CA GLU A 45 4.41 12.66 5.26
C GLU A 45 4.79 12.58 3.79
N TYR A 46 5.00 11.38 3.27
CA TYR A 46 5.36 11.22 1.87
C TYR A 46 4.19 11.52 0.94
N ARG A 47 4.49 12.02 -0.23
CA ARG A 47 3.47 12.39 -1.21
C ARG A 47 3.76 11.75 -2.55
N PRO A 48 2.69 11.42 -3.29
CA PRO A 48 1.28 11.56 -2.94
C PRO A 48 0.89 10.66 -1.77
N GLY A 49 -0.09 11.10 -0.97
CA GLY A 49 -0.54 10.34 0.19
C GLY A 49 -1.24 9.06 -0.21
N LEU A 50 -1.05 8.04 0.60
CA LEU A 50 -1.54 6.69 0.41
C LEU A 50 -1.08 6.08 -0.91
N SER A 51 -1.04 4.78 -0.93
CA SER A 51 -0.71 4.02 -2.14
C SER A 51 -1.62 2.81 -2.17
N ILE A 52 -2.12 2.45 -3.36
CA ILE A 52 -2.89 1.23 -3.51
C ILE A 52 -2.15 0.32 -4.46
N PHE A 53 -1.85 -0.87 -3.98
CA PHE A 53 -1.18 -1.92 -4.75
C PHE A 53 -2.16 -3.06 -5.03
N GLN A 54 -1.93 -3.77 -6.09
CA GLN A 54 -2.71 -4.94 -6.46
C GLN A 54 -1.81 -6.15 -6.63
N SER A 55 -2.32 -7.30 -6.21
CA SER A 55 -1.63 -8.57 -6.39
C SER A 55 -2.64 -9.70 -6.62
N CYS A 56 -2.20 -10.75 -7.27
CA CYS A 56 -2.97 -11.98 -7.40
C CYS A 56 -2.41 -13.10 -6.53
N ASP A 57 -1.25 -12.91 -5.91
CA ASP A 57 -0.55 -13.95 -5.16
C ASP A 57 0.00 -13.50 -3.82
N LEU A 58 -0.20 -12.23 -3.45
CA LEU A 58 0.28 -11.64 -2.20
C LEU A 58 1.81 -11.48 -2.13
N VAL A 59 2.51 -11.80 -3.19
CA VAL A 59 3.97 -11.67 -3.25
C VAL A 59 4.37 -10.62 -4.27
N ASN A 60 3.76 -10.68 -5.45
CA ASN A 60 4.04 -9.74 -6.54
C ASN A 60 2.99 -8.65 -6.53
N TRP A 61 3.42 -7.43 -6.26
CA TRP A 61 2.55 -6.29 -6.10
C TRP A 61 2.82 -5.24 -7.18
N LYS A 62 1.75 -4.67 -7.69
CA LYS A 62 1.81 -3.60 -8.68
C LYS A 62 1.12 -2.37 -8.12
N LEU A 63 1.80 -1.23 -8.17
CA LEU A 63 1.21 0.04 -7.77
C LEU A 63 0.13 0.43 -8.75
N LEU A 64 -1.10 0.66 -8.26
CA LEU A 64 -2.22 1.09 -9.08
C LEU A 64 -2.38 2.59 -9.09
N CYS A 65 -2.43 3.20 -7.92
CA CYS A 65 -2.73 4.63 -7.84
C CYS A 65 -2.40 5.18 -6.47
N HIS A 66 -2.45 6.50 -6.38
CA HIS A 66 -2.38 7.26 -5.15
C HIS A 66 -3.71 8.01 -5.00
N PRO A 67 -4.60 7.57 -4.12
CA PRO A 67 -5.98 8.10 -4.08
C PRO A 67 -6.10 9.51 -3.49
N LEU A 68 -5.09 10.01 -2.80
CA LEU A 68 -5.18 11.32 -2.15
C LEU A 68 -4.48 12.40 -2.99
N HIS A 69 -5.14 12.81 -4.06
CA HIS A 69 -4.63 13.88 -4.90
C HIS A 69 -4.80 15.22 -4.21
N GLY A 70 -3.72 16.00 -4.14
CA GLY A 70 -3.77 17.32 -3.55
C GLY A 70 -3.82 17.37 -2.04
N PHE A 71 -3.85 16.21 -1.37
CA PHE A 71 -3.83 16.16 0.08
C PHE A 71 -2.45 16.59 0.60
N THR A 72 -2.44 17.45 1.61
CA THR A 72 -1.18 18.02 2.10
C THR A 72 -0.79 17.56 3.51
N GLY A 73 -1.62 16.79 4.17
CA GLY A 73 -1.30 16.25 5.49
C GLY A 73 -0.62 14.91 5.43
N SER A 74 -0.36 14.34 6.61
CA SER A 74 0.13 12.97 6.72
C SER A 74 -1.01 11.99 6.54
N ALA A 75 -0.70 10.79 6.07
CA ALA A 75 -1.69 9.72 5.94
C ALA A 75 -1.17 8.49 6.68
N TRP A 76 -1.87 8.12 7.75
CA TRP A 76 -1.44 7.07 8.66
C TRP A 76 -2.48 5.96 8.78
N ALA A 77 -2.00 4.75 8.92
CA ALA A 77 -2.78 3.56 9.29
C ALA A 77 -4.10 3.44 8.53
N PRO A 78 -4.05 3.38 7.19
CA PRO A 78 -5.27 3.26 6.41
C PRO A 78 -5.88 1.87 6.54
N ASP A 79 -7.19 1.81 6.34
CA ASP A 79 -7.90 0.54 6.21
C ASP A 79 -8.82 0.64 5.00
N ILE A 80 -9.12 -0.48 4.39
CA ILE A 80 -9.92 -0.51 3.17
C ILE A 80 -11.05 -1.52 3.31
N LEU A 81 -12.23 -1.15 2.85
CA LEU A 81 -13.39 -2.05 2.87
C LEU A 81 -14.28 -1.80 1.66
N GLU A 82 -15.12 -2.78 1.36
CA GLU A 82 -16.13 -2.68 0.32
C GLU A 82 -17.51 -2.68 0.97
N PHE A 83 -18.38 -1.78 0.49
CA PHE A 83 -19.75 -1.72 0.94
C PHE A 83 -20.64 -1.28 -0.21
N GLU A 84 -21.62 -2.11 -0.56
CA GLU A 84 -22.59 -1.85 -1.62
C GLU A 84 -21.94 -1.47 -2.95
N GLY A 85 -20.89 -2.18 -3.34
CA GLY A 85 -20.22 -1.99 -4.60
C GLY A 85 -19.24 -0.83 -4.65
N LYS A 86 -19.01 -0.18 -3.53
CA LYS A 86 -18.06 0.93 -3.44
C LYS A 86 -16.94 0.57 -2.47
N TYR A 87 -15.79 1.18 -2.69
CA TYR A 87 -14.63 0.95 -1.84
C TYR A 87 -14.35 2.20 -1.01
N TYR A 88 -14.10 1.99 0.26
CA TYR A 88 -13.86 3.07 1.21
C TYR A 88 -12.50 2.88 1.85
N ILE A 89 -11.74 3.96 1.92
CA ILE A 89 -10.47 3.97 2.62
C ILE A 89 -10.58 4.91 3.81
N TYR A 90 -10.33 4.39 5.00
CA TYR A 90 -10.29 5.17 6.22
C TYR A 90 -8.85 5.33 6.64
N PHE A 91 -8.47 6.53 7.05
CA PHE A 91 -7.10 6.77 7.50
C PHE A 91 -7.06 7.91 8.49
N CYS A 92 -6.00 7.92 9.29
CA CYS A 92 -5.72 9.04 10.18
C CYS A 92 -4.92 10.08 9.42
N SER A 93 -5.23 11.33 9.64
CA SER A 93 -4.50 12.40 8.98
C SER A 93 -4.06 13.44 9.99
N ASN A 94 -2.97 14.11 9.67
CA ASN A 94 -2.42 15.16 10.50
C ASN A 94 -1.96 16.29 9.59
N TYR A 95 -2.55 17.45 9.79
CA TYR A 95 -2.13 18.63 9.07
C TYR A 95 -1.00 19.35 9.80
N THR A 96 -0.65 20.50 9.30
CA THR A 96 0.53 21.26 9.72
C THR A 96 0.68 21.42 11.23
N PHE A 97 -0.42 21.50 11.95
CA PHE A 97 -0.38 21.78 13.38
C PHE A 97 -0.58 20.55 14.25
N GLY A 98 -0.66 19.38 13.66
CA GLY A 98 -0.66 18.16 14.41
C GLY A 98 -1.96 17.77 15.09
N TYR A 99 -3.05 18.37 14.74
CA TYR A 99 -4.35 18.03 15.33
C TYR A 99 -5.17 17.16 14.40
N GLN A 100 -5.88 16.24 14.99
CA GLN A 100 -6.72 15.30 14.28
C GLN A 100 -8.18 15.62 14.51
#